data_68fcfeea461d94f1b30f51689cc66f23
#
_entry.id   68fcfeea461d94f1b30f51689cc66f23
#
_cell.length_a   1.000
_cell.length_b   1.000
_cell.length_c   1.000
_cell.angle_alpha   90.00
_cell.angle_beta   90.00
_cell.angle_gamma   90.00
#
_symmetry.space_group_name_H-M   'P 1'
#
loop_
_entity.id
_entity.type
_entity.pdbx_description
1 polymer ?
#
loop_
_entity_poly.entity_id
_entity_poly.type
_entity_poly.pdbx_seq_one_letter_code
_entity_poly.pdbx_strand_id
1 'polypeptide(L)'
;VKVSGGEKQRLSIARALLREPNLLVFDEATSSLDSLTEEEISETIRSVSQASAHLTILIAHRLSTIMHATRIYVLEKGRIVEQGNHESLLEVKGLYYAMWRQQVGENKPAVV
;
A
#
# COMPACT_ATOMS: atom_id res chain seq x y z
N VAL A 1 -13.24 19.51 18.22
CA VAL A 1 -12.27 19.52 17.13
C VAL A 1 -12.34 18.19 16.39
N LYS A 2 -12.66 18.25 15.11
CA LYS A 2 -12.69 17.04 14.29
C LYS A 2 -11.28 16.66 13.86
N VAL A 3 -10.94 15.41 14.10
CA VAL A 3 -9.68 14.82 13.66
C VAL A 3 -9.84 14.41 12.20
N SER A 4 -8.90 14.77 11.33
CA SER A 4 -8.92 14.40 9.92
C SER A 4 -8.73 12.89 9.74
N GLY A 5 -9.10 12.36 8.56
CA GLY A 5 -8.88 10.95 8.22
C GLY A 5 -7.42 10.54 8.34
N GLY A 6 -6.49 11.41 7.88
CA GLY A 6 -5.05 11.16 8.00
C GLY A 6 -4.57 11.13 9.44
N GLU A 7 -5.08 12.04 10.28
CA GLU A 7 -4.74 12.07 11.71
C GLU A 7 -5.24 10.81 12.42
N LYS A 8 -6.45 10.35 12.09
CA LYS A 8 -7.01 9.11 12.63
C LYS A 8 -6.14 7.91 12.27
N GLN A 9 -5.68 7.85 11.03
CA GLN A 9 -4.81 6.77 10.58
C GLN A 9 -3.47 6.81 11.30
N ARG A 10 -2.88 7.98 11.47
CA ARG A 10 -1.62 8.12 12.20
C ARG A 10 -1.77 7.70 13.65
N LEU A 11 -2.88 8.05 14.30
CA LEU A 11 -3.16 7.60 15.66
C LEU A 11 -3.29 6.08 15.73
N SER A 12 -3.98 5.47 14.77
CA SER A 12 -4.12 4.01 14.72
C SER A 12 -2.76 3.32 14.56
N ILE A 13 -1.90 3.86 13.70
CA ILE A 13 -0.55 3.34 13.50
C ILE A 13 0.27 3.45 14.79
N ALA A 14 0.24 4.62 15.45
CA ALA A 14 0.97 4.84 16.69
C ALA A 14 0.51 3.88 17.79
N ARG A 15 -0.80 3.67 17.91
CA ARG A 15 -1.37 2.75 18.91
C ARG A 15 -0.91 1.32 18.67
N ALA A 16 -0.88 0.90 17.43
CA ALA A 16 -0.40 -0.43 17.05
C ALA A 16 1.08 -0.59 17.41
N LEU A 17 1.89 0.41 17.11
CA LEU A 17 3.35 0.39 17.37
C LEU A 17 3.67 0.36 18.86
N LEU A 18 2.86 1.01 19.69
CA LEU A 18 3.08 1.02 21.14
C LEU A 18 3.01 -0.38 21.76
N ARG A 19 2.40 -1.33 21.09
CA ARG A 19 2.29 -2.72 21.53
C ARG A 19 3.52 -3.55 21.17
N GLU A 20 4.47 -2.97 20.45
CA GLU A 20 5.69 -3.65 19.98
C GLU A 20 5.38 -4.99 19.26
N PRO A 21 4.58 -4.96 18.19
CA PRO A 21 4.12 -6.18 17.56
C PRO A 21 5.21 -6.89 16.77
N ASN A 22 5.09 -8.21 16.66
CA ASN A 22 5.92 -9.00 15.74
C ASN A 22 5.34 -8.98 14.31
N LEU A 23 4.03 -8.79 14.21
CA LEU A 23 3.31 -8.72 12.94
C LEU A 23 2.44 -7.47 12.93
N LEU A 24 2.56 -6.69 11.87
CA LEU A 24 1.77 -5.48 11.67
C LEU A 24 1.02 -5.62 10.35
N VAL A 25 -0.29 -5.43 10.38
CA VAL A 25 -1.14 -5.54 9.18
C VAL A 25 -1.81 -4.19 8.91
N PHE A 26 -1.62 -3.68 7.71
CA PHE A 26 -2.34 -2.49 7.22
C PHE A 26 -3.36 -2.94 6.19
N ASP A 27 -4.63 -2.87 6.54
CA ASP A 27 -5.72 -3.30 5.68
C ASP A 27 -6.41 -2.09 5.05
N GLU A 28 -6.04 -1.81 3.81
CA GLU A 28 -6.57 -0.67 3.05
C GLU A 28 -6.48 0.67 3.79
N ALA A 29 -5.33 0.93 4.41
CA ALA A 29 -5.14 2.09 5.28
C ALA A 29 -5.33 3.44 4.57
N THR A 30 -5.27 3.47 3.24
CA THR A 30 -5.37 4.70 2.45
C THR A 30 -6.64 4.79 1.59
N SER A 31 -7.54 3.82 1.68
CA SER A 31 -8.66 3.66 0.74
C SER A 31 -9.66 4.82 0.72
N SER A 32 -9.82 5.52 1.83
CA SER A 32 -10.79 6.61 1.94
C SER A 32 -10.15 8.00 2.07
N LEU A 33 -8.85 8.09 1.80
CA LEU A 33 -8.12 9.35 1.95
C LEU A 33 -7.99 10.08 0.61
N ASP A 34 -7.85 11.41 0.67
CA ASP A 34 -7.53 12.19 -0.52
C ASP A 34 -6.09 11.90 -0.95
N SER A 35 -5.73 12.31 -2.18
CA SER A 35 -4.43 11.94 -2.75
C SER A 35 -3.24 12.44 -1.94
N LEU A 36 -3.31 13.65 -1.41
CA LEU A 36 -2.21 14.22 -0.65
C LEU A 36 -2.04 13.51 0.70
N THR A 37 -3.15 13.29 1.40
CA THR A 37 -3.15 12.58 2.68
C THR A 37 -2.75 11.12 2.50
N GLU A 38 -3.19 10.48 1.42
CA GLU A 38 -2.80 9.12 1.06
C GLU A 38 -1.28 9.03 0.90
N GLU A 39 -0.68 9.98 0.21
CA GLU A 39 0.76 10.01 -0.01
C GLU A 39 1.51 10.11 1.31
N GLU A 40 1.06 10.99 2.22
CA GLU A 40 1.65 11.13 3.55
C GLU A 40 1.54 9.85 4.38
N ILE A 41 0.38 9.21 4.36
CA ILE A 41 0.17 7.96 5.10
C ILE A 41 0.99 6.82 4.49
N SER A 42 1.07 6.74 3.17
CA SER A 42 1.89 5.73 2.48
C SER A 42 3.36 5.88 2.87
N GLU A 43 3.85 7.10 2.95
CA GLU A 43 5.22 7.40 3.40
C GLU A 43 5.44 6.95 4.85
N THR A 44 4.48 7.20 5.72
CA THR A 44 4.52 6.77 7.12
C THR A 44 4.57 5.24 7.21
N ILE A 45 3.72 4.54 6.47
CA ILE A 45 3.68 3.08 6.44
C ILE A 45 5.03 2.53 5.96
N ARG A 46 5.59 3.13 4.91
CA ARG A 46 6.88 2.73 4.38
C ARG A 46 7.99 2.90 5.40
N SER A 47 8.03 4.03 6.10
CA SER A 47 9.03 4.29 7.14
C SER A 47 8.91 3.29 8.28
N VAL A 48 7.71 3.02 8.74
CA VAL A 48 7.44 2.04 9.81
C VAL A 48 7.87 0.63 9.37
N SER A 49 7.55 0.26 8.13
CA SER A 49 7.88 -1.07 7.60
C SER A 49 9.39 -1.32 7.53
N GLN A 50 10.17 -0.27 7.28
CA GLN A 50 11.62 -0.37 7.15
C GLN A 50 12.37 -0.26 8.48
N ALA A 51 11.77 0.38 9.46
CA ALA A 51 12.48 0.82 10.67
C ALA A 51 12.55 -0.20 11.79
N SER A 52 11.84 -1.32 11.72
CA SER A 52 11.77 -2.22 12.87
C SER A 52 11.81 -3.70 12.49
N ALA A 53 11.97 -4.54 13.52
CA ALA A 53 12.17 -5.98 13.41
C ALA A 53 10.86 -6.77 13.28
N HIS A 54 9.77 -6.14 12.87
CA HIS A 54 8.50 -6.82 12.69
C HIS A 54 8.22 -7.14 11.23
N LEU A 55 7.35 -8.10 10.99
CA LEU A 55 6.84 -8.40 9.66
C LEU A 55 5.66 -7.47 9.38
N THR A 56 5.66 -6.82 8.23
CA THR A 56 4.57 -5.94 7.81
C THR A 56 3.84 -6.53 6.63
N ILE A 57 2.51 -6.62 6.72
CA ILE A 57 1.64 -7.05 5.64
C ILE A 57 0.78 -5.85 5.22
N LEU A 58 0.81 -5.53 3.93
CA LEU A 58 0.01 -4.45 3.35
C LEU A 58 -1.07 -5.05 2.47
N ILE A 59 -2.31 -4.67 2.71
CA ILE A 59 -3.45 -5.04 1.88
C ILE A 59 -4.00 -3.77 1.26
N ALA A 60 -3.91 -3.64 -0.05
CA ALA A 60 -4.33 -2.43 -0.71
C ALA A 60 -4.69 -2.68 -2.18
N HIS A 61 -5.58 -1.85 -2.71
CA HIS A 61 -5.90 -1.82 -4.13
C HIS A 61 -5.06 -0.78 -4.87
N ARG A 62 -4.53 0.21 -4.15
CA ARG A 62 -3.66 1.22 -4.75
C ARG A 62 -2.22 0.75 -4.76
N LEU A 63 -1.71 0.56 -5.96
CA LEU A 63 -0.37 -0.01 -6.15
C LEU A 63 0.73 0.95 -5.70
N SER A 64 0.46 2.25 -5.65
CA SER A 64 1.39 3.22 -5.09
C SER A 64 1.74 2.94 -3.63
N THR A 65 0.84 2.30 -2.89
CA THR A 65 1.06 1.93 -1.50
C THR A 65 1.96 0.69 -1.38
N ILE A 66 1.81 -0.28 -2.28
CA ILE A 66 2.46 -1.59 -2.16
C ILE A 66 3.68 -1.78 -3.04
N MET A 67 3.93 -0.88 -4.00
CA MET A 67 5.03 -1.04 -4.96
C MET A 67 6.42 -1.15 -4.33
N HIS A 68 6.59 -0.67 -3.11
CA HIS A 68 7.86 -0.74 -2.40
C HIS A 68 8.01 -1.97 -1.51
N ALA A 69 7.00 -2.85 -1.48
CA ALA A 69 7.06 -4.08 -0.70
C ALA A 69 8.16 -5.00 -1.21
N THR A 70 8.79 -5.71 -0.29
CA THR A 70 9.82 -6.70 -0.63
C THR A 70 9.22 -7.83 -1.46
N ARG A 71 7.99 -8.23 -1.14
CA ARG A 71 7.29 -9.29 -1.84
C ARG A 71 5.84 -8.92 -2.02
N ILE A 72 5.33 -9.12 -3.22
CA ILE A 72 3.94 -8.83 -3.58
C ILE A 72 3.27 -10.13 -4.00
N TYR A 73 2.07 -10.38 -3.45
CA TYR A 73 1.22 -11.49 -3.85
C TYR A 73 -0.04 -10.93 -4.46
N VAL A 74 -0.35 -11.39 -5.68
CA VAL A 74 -1.57 -10.98 -6.39
C VAL A 74 -2.58 -12.10 -6.25
N LEU A 75 -3.75 -11.75 -5.70
CA LEU A 75 -4.80 -12.72 -5.46
C LEU A 75 -5.97 -12.51 -6.42
N GLU A 76 -6.51 -13.61 -6.92
CA GLU A 76 -7.70 -13.61 -7.74
C GLU A 76 -8.52 -14.86 -7.40
N LYS A 77 -9.78 -14.64 -7.07
CA LYS A 77 -10.72 -15.73 -6.73
C LYS A 77 -10.18 -16.64 -5.63
N GLY A 78 -9.58 -16.04 -4.61
CA GLY A 78 -9.06 -16.78 -3.47
C GLY A 78 -7.76 -17.52 -3.69
N ARG A 79 -7.08 -17.26 -4.81
CA ARG A 79 -5.80 -17.91 -5.15
C ARG A 79 -4.72 -16.89 -5.42
N ILE A 80 -3.49 -17.27 -5.12
CA ILE A 80 -2.32 -16.49 -5.50
C ILE A 80 -2.03 -16.81 -6.96
N VAL A 81 -2.19 -15.81 -7.84
CA VAL A 81 -1.98 -15.99 -9.28
C VAL A 81 -0.64 -15.43 -9.73
N GLU A 82 -0.07 -14.47 -8.99
CA GLU A 82 1.25 -13.92 -9.27
C GLU A 82 1.96 -13.62 -7.97
N GLN A 83 3.30 -13.67 -8.00
CA GLN A 83 4.11 -13.30 -6.84
C GLN A 83 5.48 -12.79 -7.30
N GLY A 84 6.03 -11.84 -6.58
CA GLY A 84 7.32 -11.25 -6.89
C GLY A 84 7.44 -9.86 -6.27
N ASN A 85 8.27 -9.03 -6.86
CA ASN A 85 8.35 -7.62 -6.49
C ASN A 85 7.76 -6.77 -7.62
N HIS A 86 7.67 -5.47 -7.40
CA HIS A 86 7.10 -4.54 -8.37
C HIS A 86 7.73 -4.71 -9.77
N GLU A 87 9.06 -4.69 -9.82
CA GLU A 87 9.78 -4.75 -11.10
C GLU A 87 9.56 -6.07 -11.83
N SER A 88 9.66 -7.19 -11.12
CA SER A 88 9.48 -8.51 -11.74
C SER A 88 8.05 -8.72 -12.22
N LEU A 89 7.07 -8.23 -11.49
CA LEU A 89 5.67 -8.35 -11.88
C LEU A 89 5.33 -7.48 -13.08
N LEU A 90 5.98 -6.33 -13.22
CA LEU A 90 5.81 -5.51 -14.43
C LEU A 90 6.39 -6.21 -15.66
N GLU A 91 7.49 -6.92 -15.51
CA GLU A 91 8.10 -7.68 -16.61
C GLU A 91 7.22 -8.84 -17.09
N VAL A 92 6.52 -9.49 -16.16
CA VAL A 92 5.61 -10.60 -16.50
C VAL A 92 4.45 -10.13 -17.37
N LYS A 93 4.04 -8.88 -17.24
CA LYS A 93 2.92 -8.28 -17.99
C LYS A 93 1.61 -9.04 -17.81
N GLY A 94 1.36 -9.51 -16.58
CA GLY A 94 0.13 -10.20 -16.19
C GLY A 94 -0.87 -9.27 -15.53
N LEU A 95 -1.60 -9.80 -14.53
CA LEU A 95 -2.65 -9.06 -13.85
C LEU A 95 -2.12 -7.83 -13.10
N TYR A 96 -0.99 -7.96 -12.41
CA TYR A 96 -0.37 -6.83 -11.71
C TYR A 96 -0.04 -5.69 -12.67
N TYR A 97 0.56 -6.03 -13.80
CA TYR A 97 0.90 -5.05 -14.84
C TYR A 97 -0.33 -4.34 -15.38
N ALA A 98 -1.41 -5.08 -15.62
CA ALA A 98 -2.67 -4.50 -16.12
C ALA A 98 -3.25 -3.52 -15.10
N MET A 99 -3.24 -3.87 -13.82
CA MET A 99 -3.70 -3.01 -12.74
C MET A 99 -2.84 -1.75 -12.61
N TRP A 100 -1.52 -1.92 -12.71
CA TRP A 100 -0.57 -0.81 -12.68
C TRP A 100 -0.83 0.19 -13.81
N ARG A 101 -0.99 -0.32 -15.02
CA ARG A 101 -1.25 0.54 -16.19
C ARG A 101 -2.56 1.30 -16.04
N GLN A 102 -3.58 0.67 -15.53
CA GLN A 102 -4.86 1.31 -15.29
C GLN A 102 -4.71 2.46 -14.29
N GLN A 103 -4.04 2.22 -13.18
CA GLN A 103 -3.88 3.24 -12.14
C GLN A 103 -2.99 4.38 -12.58
N VAL A 104 -1.92 4.11 -13.29
CA VAL A 104 -1.05 5.15 -13.88
C VAL A 104 -1.82 5.96 -14.91
N GLY A 105 -2.63 5.30 -15.74
CA GLY A 105 -3.46 5.96 -16.74
C GLY A 105 -4.49 6.91 -16.13
N GLU A 106 -5.11 6.51 -15.03
CA GLU A 106 -6.08 7.36 -14.32
C GLU A 106 -5.42 8.61 -13.72
N ASN A 107 -4.15 8.53 -13.36
CA ASN A 107 -3.41 9.64 -12.75
C ASN A 107 -2.70 10.53 -13.76
N LYS A 108 -2.70 10.19 -15.05
CA LYS A 108 -2.10 11.01 -16.08
C LYS A 108 -3.02 12.17 -16.44
N PRO A 109 -2.49 13.40 -16.53
CA PRO A 109 -3.27 14.49 -17.08
C PRO A 109 -3.65 14.15 -18.52
N ALA A 110 -4.85 14.57 -18.93
CA ALA A 110 -5.28 14.39 -20.30
C ALA A 110 -4.31 15.10 -21.24
N VAL A 111 -3.68 14.35 -22.12
CA VAL A 111 -2.82 14.93 -23.17
C VAL A 111 -3.70 15.17 -24.38
N VAL A 112 -3.80 16.42 -24.73
CA VAL A 112 -4.56 16.83 -25.91
C VAL A 112 -3.66 16.83 -27.12
#